data_1601f00f83cd47a3c89100fea427fb26
#
_entry.id   1601f00f83cd47a3c89100fea427fb26
#
_cell.length_a   1.000
_cell.length_b   1.000
_cell.length_c   1.000
_cell.angle_alpha   90.00
_cell.angle_beta   90.00
_cell.angle_gamma   90.00
#
_symmetry.space_group_name_H-M   'P 1'
#
loop_
_entity.id
_entity.type
_entity.pdbx_description
1 polymer ?
#
loop_
_entity_poly.entity_id
_entity_poly.type
_entity_poly.pdbx_seq_one_letter_code
_entity_poly.pdbx_strand_id
1 'polypeptide(L)'
;MADSVLLIDHDADELRTVGDYFDGIGYAVERAGAAEAGLEAFDRLRPDVVILDRHLPDLDGLDVLERLRSREGAVILLTDQGDIATGARAMQLGAEHVVAKPVDLNHLAAVTARVCDKVRLMRQNALLREALEQLLSTPRPGKAREMWKAVEHLPADLRRGGGGGDGGGGGGGRRHQPQALAEVERVHIERTLRFHGGNRTRAAKELGISRATLINKIKAYGLDI
;
A
#
# COMPACT_ATOMS: atom_id res chain seq x y z
N MET A 1 10.61 6.22 16.62
CA MET A 1 9.59 5.91 17.64
C MET A 1 9.58 4.40 17.79
N ALA A 2 9.43 3.87 19.00
CA ALA A 2 9.24 2.45 19.20
C ALA A 2 7.91 2.02 18.59
N ASP A 3 7.88 0.86 17.93
CA ASP A 3 6.63 0.28 17.43
C ASP A 3 5.76 -0.13 18.63
N SER A 4 4.44 0.04 18.54
CA SER A 4 3.50 -0.17 19.63
C SER A 4 2.67 -1.43 19.43
N VAL A 5 2.54 -2.22 20.48
CA VAL A 5 1.80 -3.50 20.50
C VAL A 5 0.73 -3.46 21.60
N LEU A 6 -0.49 -3.82 21.23
CA LEU A 6 -1.56 -4.07 22.18
C LEU A 6 -1.76 -5.59 22.32
N LEU A 7 -1.62 -6.11 23.53
CA LEU A 7 -1.91 -7.50 23.87
C LEU A 7 -3.30 -7.59 24.46
N ILE A 8 -4.16 -8.46 23.91
CA ILE A 8 -5.50 -8.75 24.43
C ILE A 8 -5.57 -10.25 24.68
N ASP A 9 -5.50 -10.64 25.93
CA ASP A 9 -5.55 -12.02 26.38
C ASP A 9 -6.16 -12.09 27.78
N HIS A 10 -6.89 -13.14 28.10
CA HIS A 10 -7.52 -13.29 29.41
C HIS A 10 -6.57 -13.90 30.45
N ASP A 11 -5.50 -14.56 30.00
CA ASP A 11 -4.50 -15.18 30.88
C ASP A 11 -3.47 -14.13 31.33
N ALA A 12 -3.47 -13.83 32.62
CA ALA A 12 -2.56 -12.85 33.21
C ALA A 12 -1.08 -13.27 33.11
N ASP A 13 -0.79 -14.57 33.12
CA ASP A 13 0.57 -15.08 32.98
C ASP A 13 1.06 -14.97 31.55
N GLU A 14 0.21 -15.24 30.56
CA GLU A 14 0.52 -15.00 29.15
C GLU A 14 0.71 -13.50 28.87
N LEU A 15 -0.21 -12.63 29.35
CA LEU A 15 -0.07 -11.17 29.22
C LEU A 15 1.26 -10.66 29.77
N ARG A 16 1.66 -11.19 30.94
CA ARG A 16 2.94 -10.82 31.56
C ARG A 16 4.10 -11.35 30.72
N THR A 17 4.13 -12.64 30.41
CA THR A 17 5.25 -13.30 29.74
C THR A 17 5.49 -12.71 28.35
N VAL A 18 4.45 -12.62 27.56
CA VAL A 18 4.51 -12.04 26.21
C VAL A 18 4.85 -10.55 26.28
N GLY A 19 4.18 -9.82 27.19
CA GLY A 19 4.39 -8.39 27.34
C GLY A 19 5.79 -8.03 27.77
N ASP A 20 6.35 -8.71 28.80
CA ASP A 20 7.69 -8.45 29.29
C ASP A 20 8.76 -8.78 28.23
N TYR A 21 8.51 -9.82 27.41
CA TYR A 21 9.39 -10.13 26.28
C TYR A 21 9.39 -9.00 25.24
N PHE A 22 8.22 -8.50 24.84
CA PHE A 22 8.11 -7.42 23.84
C PHE A 22 8.66 -6.09 24.39
N ASP A 23 8.41 -5.75 25.67
CA ASP A 23 9.04 -4.60 26.33
C ASP A 23 10.58 -4.73 26.31
N GLY A 24 11.09 -5.94 26.60
CA GLY A 24 12.53 -6.23 26.62
C GLY A 24 13.23 -6.07 25.27
N ILE A 25 12.53 -6.29 24.17
CA ILE A 25 13.06 -6.09 22.80
C ILE A 25 12.72 -4.72 22.20
N GLY A 26 12.11 -3.81 22.99
CA GLY A 26 11.97 -2.39 22.67
C GLY A 26 10.65 -1.95 22.05
N TYR A 27 9.59 -2.77 22.14
CA TYR A 27 8.22 -2.33 21.80
C TYR A 27 7.59 -1.55 22.95
N ALA A 28 6.66 -0.65 22.62
CA ALA A 28 5.76 -0.04 23.60
C ALA A 28 4.54 -0.94 23.76
N VAL A 29 4.40 -1.60 24.91
CA VAL A 29 3.37 -2.64 25.14
C VAL A 29 2.25 -2.14 26.02
N GLU A 30 1.01 -2.26 25.55
CA GLU A 30 -0.21 -2.13 26.35
C GLU A 30 -0.85 -3.50 26.50
N ARG A 31 -1.45 -3.78 27.69
CA ARG A 31 -2.02 -5.07 28.03
C ARG A 31 -3.50 -4.91 28.42
N ALA A 32 -4.37 -5.76 27.89
CA ALA A 32 -5.79 -5.78 28.20
C ALA A 32 -6.24 -7.21 28.49
N GLY A 33 -6.92 -7.43 29.62
CA GLY A 33 -7.39 -8.74 30.05
C GLY A 33 -8.77 -9.15 29.53
N ALA A 34 -9.40 -8.30 28.71
CA ALA A 34 -10.75 -8.50 28.17
C ALA A 34 -10.91 -7.76 26.86
N ALA A 35 -11.89 -8.17 26.04
CA ALA A 35 -12.14 -7.60 24.72
C ALA A 35 -12.51 -6.12 24.77
N GLU A 36 -13.45 -5.73 25.67
CA GLU A 36 -13.88 -4.33 25.77
C GLU A 36 -12.74 -3.41 26.16
N ALA A 37 -11.95 -3.79 27.18
CA ALA A 37 -10.76 -3.04 27.58
C ALA A 37 -9.74 -2.92 26.43
N GLY A 38 -9.56 -3.99 25.65
CA GLY A 38 -8.72 -4.01 24.47
C GLY A 38 -9.20 -3.07 23.37
N LEU A 39 -10.49 -3.04 23.08
CA LEU A 39 -11.09 -2.14 22.10
C LEU A 39 -10.97 -0.66 22.50
N GLU A 40 -11.18 -0.36 23.78
CA GLU A 40 -10.96 1.00 24.33
C GLU A 40 -9.50 1.42 24.23
N ALA A 41 -8.57 0.52 24.60
CA ALA A 41 -7.14 0.76 24.48
C ALA A 41 -6.74 0.99 23.02
N PHE A 42 -7.28 0.22 22.07
CA PHE A 42 -7.06 0.40 20.65
C PHE A 42 -7.48 1.78 20.16
N ASP A 43 -8.68 2.24 20.53
CA ASP A 43 -9.18 3.55 20.11
C ASP A 43 -8.37 4.71 20.68
N ARG A 44 -7.85 4.56 21.88
CA ARG A 44 -7.01 5.56 22.55
C ARG A 44 -5.61 5.63 22.00
N LEU A 45 -4.96 4.47 21.75
CA LEU A 45 -3.53 4.36 21.47
C LEU A 45 -3.22 4.23 19.97
N ARG A 46 -4.16 3.67 19.19
CA ARG A 46 -3.94 3.34 17.77
C ARG A 46 -2.63 2.57 17.56
N PRO A 47 -2.47 1.41 18.20
CA PRO A 47 -1.24 0.65 18.15
C PRO A 47 -0.89 0.21 16.72
N ASP A 48 0.38 -0.12 16.50
CA ASP A 48 0.82 -0.61 15.19
C ASP A 48 0.34 -2.04 14.93
N VAL A 49 0.31 -2.87 15.99
CA VAL A 49 -0.16 -4.26 15.93
C VAL A 49 -0.96 -4.60 17.17
N VAL A 50 -2.01 -5.40 17.00
CA VAL A 50 -2.76 -6.04 18.07
C VAL A 50 -2.46 -7.53 18.04
N ILE A 51 -2.04 -8.10 19.17
CA ILE A 51 -1.94 -9.54 19.39
C ILE A 51 -3.17 -9.91 20.23
N LEU A 52 -4.04 -10.73 19.65
CA LEU A 52 -5.38 -11.01 20.15
C LEU A 52 -5.54 -12.48 20.45
N ASP A 53 -5.89 -12.83 21.67
CA ASP A 53 -6.31 -14.19 21.99
C ASP A 53 -7.69 -14.51 21.42
N ARG A 54 -7.86 -15.77 20.99
CA ARG A 54 -9.12 -16.28 20.51
C ARG A 54 -10.18 -16.31 21.62
N HIS A 55 -9.80 -16.76 22.81
CA HIS A 55 -10.70 -16.98 23.92
C HIS A 55 -10.64 -15.82 24.92
N LEU A 56 -11.64 -14.96 24.91
CA LEU A 56 -11.79 -13.87 25.85
C LEU A 56 -13.05 -14.09 26.70
N PRO A 57 -13.10 -13.55 27.93
CA PRO A 57 -14.20 -13.84 28.84
C PRO A 57 -15.52 -13.16 28.45
N ASP A 58 -15.44 -12.07 27.70
CA ASP A 58 -16.57 -11.18 27.38
C ASP A 58 -17.03 -11.27 25.91
N LEU A 59 -16.13 -11.54 24.97
CA LEU A 59 -16.44 -11.66 23.53
C LEU A 59 -15.58 -12.75 22.86
N ASP A 60 -16.06 -13.30 21.75
CA ASP A 60 -15.25 -14.18 20.90
C ASP A 60 -14.15 -13.36 20.21
N GLY A 61 -12.92 -13.87 20.19
CA GLY A 61 -11.78 -13.19 19.55
C GLY A 61 -11.97 -12.93 18.06
N LEU A 62 -12.78 -13.74 17.35
CA LEU A 62 -13.12 -13.45 15.94
C LEU A 62 -14.04 -12.24 15.80
N ASP A 63 -14.98 -12.03 16.74
CA ASP A 63 -15.83 -10.84 16.74
C ASP A 63 -15.01 -9.57 17.05
N VAL A 64 -14.04 -9.70 17.97
CA VAL A 64 -13.09 -8.61 18.27
C VAL A 64 -12.21 -8.30 17.05
N LEU A 65 -11.71 -9.33 16.38
CA LEU A 65 -10.96 -9.19 15.14
C LEU A 65 -11.74 -8.39 14.09
N GLU A 66 -13.00 -8.74 13.86
CA GLU A 66 -13.84 -8.04 12.87
C GLU A 66 -14.04 -6.56 13.23
N ARG A 67 -14.28 -6.26 14.51
CA ARG A 67 -14.38 -4.88 15.01
C ARG A 67 -13.07 -4.11 14.85
N LEU A 68 -11.93 -4.72 15.15
CA LEU A 68 -10.61 -4.10 14.97
C LEU A 68 -10.30 -3.86 13.49
N ARG A 69 -10.64 -4.80 12.60
CA ARG A 69 -10.47 -4.64 11.17
C ARG A 69 -11.31 -3.52 10.57
N SER A 70 -12.55 -3.34 11.04
CA SER A 70 -13.39 -2.20 10.62
C SER A 70 -12.79 -0.83 11.01
N ARG A 71 -11.84 -0.82 11.96
CA ARG A 71 -11.09 0.36 12.44
C ARG A 71 -9.65 0.41 11.90
N GLU A 72 -9.35 -0.39 10.86
CA GLU A 72 -8.03 -0.50 10.22
C GLU A 72 -6.92 -1.07 11.12
N GLY A 73 -7.28 -1.81 12.16
CA GLY A 73 -6.33 -2.47 13.06
C GLY A 73 -5.59 -3.62 12.36
N ALA A 74 -4.28 -3.72 12.53
CA ALA A 74 -3.50 -4.87 12.12
C ALA A 74 -3.47 -5.91 13.25
N VAL A 75 -4.06 -7.09 13.03
CA VAL A 75 -4.30 -8.08 14.07
C VAL A 75 -3.55 -9.39 13.78
N ILE A 76 -2.83 -9.88 14.79
CA ILE A 76 -2.29 -11.24 14.85
C ILE A 76 -3.18 -12.01 15.85
N LEU A 77 -3.85 -13.07 15.38
CA LEU A 77 -4.69 -13.90 16.24
C LEU A 77 -3.88 -15.05 16.84
N LEU A 78 -4.01 -15.25 18.16
CA LEU A 78 -3.54 -16.43 18.85
C LEU A 78 -4.69 -17.45 18.92
N THR A 79 -4.42 -18.72 18.60
CA THR A 79 -5.44 -19.78 18.56
C THR A 79 -4.85 -21.08 19.10
N ASP A 80 -5.71 -22.04 19.47
CA ASP A 80 -5.27 -23.33 19.94
C ASP A 80 -4.57 -24.15 18.85
N GLN A 81 -3.66 -25.02 19.29
CA GLN A 81 -2.96 -25.91 18.38
C GLN A 81 -3.94 -26.86 17.69
N GLY A 82 -3.88 -26.90 16.36
CA GLY A 82 -4.72 -27.78 15.55
C GLY A 82 -6.09 -27.19 15.14
N ASP A 83 -6.44 -25.97 15.59
CA ASP A 83 -7.67 -25.31 15.16
C ASP A 83 -7.49 -24.61 13.80
N ILE A 84 -7.35 -25.43 12.77
CA ILE A 84 -7.16 -24.97 11.39
C ILE A 84 -8.39 -24.19 10.89
N ALA A 85 -9.59 -24.58 11.33
CA ALA A 85 -10.83 -23.94 10.89
C ALA A 85 -10.91 -22.49 11.38
N THR A 86 -10.59 -22.25 12.65
CA THR A 86 -10.51 -20.89 13.22
C THR A 86 -9.40 -20.08 12.55
N GLY A 87 -8.22 -20.67 12.34
CA GLY A 87 -7.14 -20.01 11.63
C GLY A 87 -7.54 -19.55 10.23
N ALA A 88 -8.18 -20.41 9.45
CA ALA A 88 -8.70 -20.07 8.13
C ALA A 88 -9.77 -18.97 8.19
N ARG A 89 -10.68 -19.04 9.17
CA ARG A 89 -11.71 -18.03 9.36
C ARG A 89 -11.12 -16.67 9.74
N ALA A 90 -10.13 -16.65 10.64
CA ALA A 90 -9.44 -15.42 11.03
C ALA A 90 -8.76 -14.74 9.83
N MET A 91 -8.09 -15.52 8.98
CA MET A 91 -7.49 -14.99 7.76
C MET A 91 -8.54 -14.41 6.79
N GLN A 92 -9.70 -15.06 6.65
CA GLN A 92 -10.82 -14.53 5.85
C GLN A 92 -11.38 -13.22 6.41
N LEU A 93 -11.43 -13.08 7.73
CA LEU A 93 -11.85 -11.86 8.43
C LEU A 93 -10.76 -10.76 8.39
N GLY A 94 -9.60 -11.06 7.84
CA GLY A 94 -8.53 -10.09 7.61
C GLY A 94 -7.47 -10.03 8.70
N ALA A 95 -7.29 -11.08 9.50
CA ALA A 95 -6.11 -11.17 10.35
C ALA A 95 -4.83 -11.10 9.50
N GLU A 96 -3.82 -10.38 9.99
CA GLU A 96 -2.53 -10.28 9.30
C GLU A 96 -1.75 -11.59 9.42
N HIS A 97 -1.92 -12.28 10.56
CA HIS A 97 -1.34 -13.59 10.81
C HIS A 97 -2.12 -14.35 11.88
N VAL A 98 -1.92 -15.67 11.92
CA VAL A 98 -2.44 -16.55 12.97
C VAL A 98 -1.27 -17.32 13.56
N VAL A 99 -1.17 -17.36 14.89
CA VAL A 99 -0.13 -18.07 15.63
C VAL A 99 -0.79 -19.07 16.58
N ALA A 100 -0.34 -20.33 16.56
CA ALA A 100 -0.87 -21.36 17.44
C ALA A 100 -0.19 -21.30 18.83
N LYS A 101 -0.98 -21.52 19.89
CA LYS A 101 -0.49 -21.77 21.25
C LYS A 101 0.02 -23.22 21.39
N PRO A 102 1.08 -23.49 22.17
CA PRO A 102 1.82 -22.54 23.01
C PRO A 102 2.69 -21.61 22.13
N VAL A 103 2.76 -20.35 22.56
CA VAL A 103 3.40 -19.30 21.74
C VAL A 103 4.92 -19.41 21.81
N ASP A 104 5.58 -19.59 20.68
CA ASP A 104 7.02 -19.34 20.55
C ASP A 104 7.24 -17.83 20.44
N LEU A 105 7.84 -17.23 21.47
CA LEU A 105 8.08 -15.79 21.56
C LEU A 105 8.97 -15.25 20.42
N ASN A 106 9.97 -16.01 19.99
CA ASN A 106 10.83 -15.60 18.88
C ASN A 106 10.06 -15.59 17.56
N HIS A 107 9.23 -16.61 17.34
CA HIS A 107 8.36 -16.67 16.17
C HIS A 107 7.35 -15.52 16.17
N LEU A 108 6.66 -15.29 17.30
CA LEU A 108 5.70 -14.20 17.45
C LEU A 108 6.35 -12.83 17.19
N ALA A 109 7.55 -12.60 17.74
CA ALA A 109 8.29 -11.35 17.50
C ALA A 109 8.64 -11.16 16.02
N ALA A 110 9.10 -12.21 15.33
CA ALA A 110 9.41 -12.13 13.91
C ALA A 110 8.18 -11.84 13.04
N VAL A 111 7.02 -12.41 13.40
CA VAL A 111 5.73 -12.12 12.76
C VAL A 111 5.31 -10.68 13.03
N THR A 112 5.37 -10.25 14.29
CA THR A 112 5.00 -8.87 14.70
C THR A 112 5.85 -7.84 13.98
N ALA A 113 7.17 -8.04 13.90
CA ALA A 113 8.05 -7.12 13.17
C ALA A 113 7.65 -6.95 11.70
N ARG A 114 7.31 -8.05 11.00
CA ARG A 114 6.83 -7.99 9.61
C ARG A 114 5.51 -7.25 9.47
N VAL A 115 4.60 -7.43 10.43
CA VAL A 115 3.31 -6.71 10.43
C VAL A 115 3.54 -5.22 10.69
N CYS A 116 4.40 -4.84 11.65
CA CYS A 116 4.77 -3.45 11.91
C CYS A 116 5.38 -2.78 10.67
N ASP A 117 6.31 -3.45 9.98
CA ASP A 117 6.90 -2.93 8.74
C ASP A 117 5.85 -2.70 7.65
N LYS A 118 4.90 -3.64 7.48
CA LYS A 118 3.78 -3.50 6.54
C LYS A 118 2.91 -2.29 6.89
N VAL A 119 2.52 -2.14 8.15
CA VAL A 119 1.69 -1.00 8.63
C VAL A 119 2.42 0.32 8.42
N ARG A 120 3.71 0.38 8.74
CA ARG A 120 4.56 1.56 8.52
C ARG A 120 4.59 1.96 7.04
N LEU A 121 4.81 0.99 6.14
CA LEU A 121 4.81 1.24 4.71
C LEU A 121 3.44 1.70 4.19
N MET A 122 2.35 1.12 4.69
CA MET A 122 0.99 1.54 4.33
C MET A 122 0.70 2.98 4.77
N ARG A 123 1.06 3.35 6.00
CA ARG A 123 0.92 4.73 6.52
C ARG A 123 1.76 5.72 5.71
N GLN A 124 3.00 5.37 5.39
CA GLN A 124 3.86 6.22 4.55
C GLN A 124 3.29 6.42 3.14
N ASN A 125 2.78 5.35 2.52
CA ASN A 125 2.12 5.45 1.22
C ASN A 125 0.85 6.32 1.27
N ALA A 126 0.04 6.22 2.33
CA ALA A 126 -1.15 7.04 2.51
C ALA A 126 -0.78 8.53 2.62
N LEU A 127 0.21 8.87 3.45
CA LEU A 127 0.72 10.25 3.60
C LEU A 127 1.28 10.81 2.29
N LEU A 128 2.04 10.01 1.53
CA LEU A 128 2.58 10.43 0.23
C LEU A 128 1.46 10.69 -0.79
N ARG A 129 0.42 9.85 -0.82
CA ARG A 129 -0.74 10.05 -1.69
C ARG A 129 -1.49 11.33 -1.34
N GLU A 130 -1.75 11.55 -0.05
CA GLU A 130 -2.40 12.77 0.43
C GLU A 130 -1.58 14.03 0.08
N ALA A 131 -0.26 14.00 0.30
CA ALA A 131 0.63 15.10 -0.07
C ALA A 131 0.63 15.37 -1.58
N LEU A 132 0.59 14.34 -2.41
CA LEU A 132 0.49 14.47 -3.87
C LEU A 132 -0.86 15.07 -4.28
N GLU A 133 -1.97 14.61 -3.68
CA GLU A 133 -3.30 15.16 -3.95
C GLU A 133 -3.39 16.64 -3.55
N GLN A 134 -2.82 17.02 -2.41
CA GLN A 134 -2.73 18.41 -1.99
C GLN A 134 -1.90 19.27 -2.95
N LEU A 135 -0.76 18.77 -3.42
CA LEU A 135 0.07 19.45 -4.41
C LEU A 135 -0.62 19.61 -5.77
N LEU A 136 -1.43 18.63 -6.17
CA LEU A 136 -2.19 18.66 -7.42
C LEU A 136 -3.45 19.53 -7.32
N SER A 137 -4.05 19.62 -6.14
CA SER A 137 -5.28 20.40 -5.88
C SER A 137 -5.02 21.87 -5.56
N THR A 138 -3.79 22.23 -5.12
CA THR A 138 -3.44 23.63 -4.90
C THR A 138 -3.33 24.38 -6.22
N PRO A 139 -4.14 25.42 -6.47
CA PRO A 139 -3.96 26.30 -7.62
C PRO A 139 -2.57 26.95 -7.48
N ARG A 140 -1.63 26.62 -8.35
CA ARG A 140 -0.28 27.17 -8.32
C ARG A 140 -0.35 28.69 -8.41
N PRO A 141 0.05 29.47 -7.39
CA PRO A 141 -0.02 30.91 -7.43
C PRO A 141 0.95 31.47 -8.48
N GLY A 142 0.42 32.23 -9.44
CA GLY A 142 1.19 33.15 -10.28
C GLY A 142 2.00 32.55 -11.43
N LYS A 143 2.98 31.71 -11.19
CA LYS A 143 3.91 31.24 -12.23
C LYS A 143 3.28 30.34 -13.31
N ALA A 144 2.31 29.51 -12.95
CA ALA A 144 1.61 28.67 -13.92
C ALA A 144 0.72 29.54 -14.85
N ARG A 145 0.14 30.61 -14.33
CA ARG A 145 -0.68 31.55 -15.14
C ARG A 145 0.19 32.33 -16.12
N GLU A 146 1.41 32.67 -15.75
CA GLU A 146 2.39 33.31 -16.62
C GLU A 146 2.93 32.34 -17.68
N MET A 147 3.22 31.08 -17.29
CA MET A 147 3.61 30.04 -18.25
C MET A 147 2.48 29.73 -19.27
N TRP A 148 1.22 29.66 -18.83
CA TRP A 148 0.08 29.46 -19.73
C TRP A 148 -0.13 30.67 -20.66
N LYS A 149 0.07 31.91 -20.18
CA LYS A 149 0.08 33.10 -21.02
C LYS A 149 1.21 33.08 -22.04
N ALA A 150 2.41 32.60 -21.66
CA ALA A 150 3.52 32.43 -22.60
C ALA A 150 3.23 31.34 -23.66
N VAL A 151 2.49 30.28 -23.29
CA VAL A 151 2.04 29.26 -24.26
C VAL A 151 0.92 29.79 -25.17
N GLU A 152 0.06 30.71 -24.71
CA GLU A 152 -0.93 31.37 -25.56
C GLU A 152 -0.32 32.29 -26.60
N HIS A 153 0.90 32.81 -26.38
CA HIS A 153 1.61 33.65 -27.33
C HIS A 153 2.57 32.89 -28.26
N LEU A 154 2.66 31.55 -28.12
CA LEU A 154 3.38 30.73 -29.09
C LEU A 154 2.68 30.74 -30.44
N PRO A 155 3.42 30.84 -31.56
CA PRO A 155 2.89 30.67 -32.90
C PRO A 155 2.00 29.44 -33.04
N ALA A 156 0.95 29.51 -33.87
CA ALA A 156 -0.09 28.49 -33.96
C ALA A 156 0.44 27.09 -34.37
N ASP A 157 1.53 27.08 -35.08
CA ASP A 157 2.30 25.90 -35.52
C ASP A 157 3.00 25.17 -34.37
N LEU A 158 3.41 25.88 -33.30
CA LEU A 158 3.99 25.29 -32.10
C LEU A 158 2.95 24.88 -31.04
N ARG A 159 1.72 25.40 -31.13
CA ARG A 159 0.57 24.96 -30.29
C ARG A 159 -0.05 23.64 -30.77
N ARG A 160 0.09 23.31 -32.03
CA ARG A 160 -0.33 22.04 -32.62
C ARG A 160 0.82 21.04 -32.60
N GLY A 161 1.12 20.53 -31.40
CA GLY A 161 1.88 19.29 -31.30
C GLY A 161 1.12 18.13 -31.91
N GLY A 162 1.39 17.85 -33.17
CA GLY A 162 1.16 16.60 -33.89
C GLY A 162 -0.19 15.92 -33.78
N GLY A 163 -1.01 15.97 -34.80
CA GLY A 163 -2.14 15.07 -34.97
C GLY A 163 -3.20 15.66 -35.89
N GLY A 164 -3.01 15.60 -37.21
CA GLY A 164 -4.04 15.90 -38.18
C GLY A 164 -5.13 14.82 -38.16
N GLY A 165 -6.42 15.23 -38.32
CA GLY A 165 -7.56 14.32 -38.45
C GLY A 165 -8.85 14.99 -38.05
N ASP A 166 -9.52 15.49 -39.03
CA ASP A 166 -10.79 16.15 -39.18
C ASP A 166 -11.97 15.57 -38.38
N GLY A 167 -12.94 16.44 -37.99
CA GLY A 167 -14.35 16.04 -37.81
C GLY A 167 -15.03 16.32 -36.47
N GLY A 168 -15.65 17.50 -36.31
CA GLY A 168 -17.02 17.60 -35.77
C GLY A 168 -17.32 17.47 -34.29
N GLY A 169 -17.56 18.59 -33.60
CA GLY A 169 -18.75 18.77 -32.78
C GLY A 169 -18.78 18.26 -31.34
N GLY A 170 -18.93 19.17 -30.37
CA GLY A 170 -19.68 18.89 -29.14
C GLY A 170 -18.87 18.72 -27.85
N GLY A 171 -19.07 19.65 -26.90
CA GLY A 171 -18.45 19.69 -25.57
C GLY A 171 -18.74 18.48 -24.72
N GLY A 172 -17.80 18.21 -23.81
CA GLY A 172 -18.00 17.17 -22.81
C GLY A 172 -16.67 16.76 -22.20
N GLY A 173 -16.60 16.76 -20.88
CA GLY A 173 -15.44 16.45 -20.05
C GLY A 173 -14.63 15.27 -20.55
N ARG A 174 -13.33 15.36 -20.38
CA ARG A 174 -12.35 14.31 -20.73
C ARG A 174 -12.71 13.01 -20.01
N ARG A 175 -13.48 12.14 -20.67
CA ARG A 175 -13.70 10.76 -20.25
C ARG A 175 -12.36 10.04 -20.38
N HIS A 176 -11.89 9.51 -19.26
CA HIS A 176 -10.77 8.58 -19.27
C HIS A 176 -11.14 7.40 -20.19
N GLN A 177 -10.53 7.34 -21.37
CA GLN A 177 -10.63 6.16 -22.22
C GLN A 177 -9.56 5.18 -21.75
N PRO A 178 -9.90 3.96 -21.32
CA PRO A 178 -8.93 2.96 -20.98
C PRO A 178 -8.14 2.58 -22.24
N GLN A 179 -6.90 3.01 -22.32
CA GLN A 179 -5.98 2.55 -23.37
C GLN A 179 -5.54 1.14 -23.04
N ALA A 180 -5.53 0.26 -24.03
CA ALA A 180 -4.99 -1.08 -23.86
C ALA A 180 -3.52 -0.98 -23.41
N LEU A 181 -3.09 -1.83 -22.45
CA LEU A 181 -1.73 -1.83 -21.91
C LEU A 181 -0.66 -1.87 -23.02
N ALA A 182 -0.94 -2.62 -24.09
CA ALA A 182 -0.10 -2.71 -25.29
C ALA A 182 0.11 -1.35 -25.99
N GLU A 183 -0.91 -0.49 -26.01
CA GLU A 183 -0.84 0.84 -26.62
C GLU A 183 0.06 1.77 -25.78
N VAL A 184 -0.13 1.76 -24.46
CA VAL A 184 0.70 2.54 -23.53
C VAL A 184 2.16 2.09 -23.61
N GLU A 185 2.41 0.80 -23.66
CA GLU A 185 3.74 0.23 -23.80
C GLU A 185 4.39 0.62 -25.13
N ARG A 186 3.65 0.55 -26.24
CA ARG A 186 4.11 0.96 -27.58
C ARG A 186 4.57 2.41 -27.59
N VAL A 187 3.73 3.32 -27.09
CA VAL A 187 4.03 4.76 -27.04
C VAL A 187 5.25 5.05 -26.18
N HIS A 188 5.39 4.34 -25.05
CA HIS A 188 6.52 4.51 -24.14
C HIS A 188 7.83 4.05 -24.78
N ILE A 189 7.84 2.88 -25.44
CA ILE A 189 9.00 2.36 -26.17
C ILE A 189 9.40 3.31 -27.33
N GLU A 190 8.44 3.77 -28.12
CA GLU A 190 8.68 4.70 -29.22
C GLU A 190 9.31 6.00 -28.73
N ARG A 191 8.78 6.59 -27.66
CA ARG A 191 9.30 7.83 -27.05
C ARG A 191 10.72 7.67 -26.54
N THR A 192 11.02 6.55 -25.85
CA THR A 192 12.36 6.28 -25.32
C THR A 192 13.38 6.03 -26.42
N LEU A 193 13.00 5.34 -27.50
CA LEU A 193 13.86 5.15 -28.67
C LEU A 193 14.19 6.47 -29.39
N ARG A 194 13.19 7.34 -29.57
CA ARG A 194 13.42 8.68 -30.16
C ARG A 194 14.32 9.54 -29.29
N PHE A 195 14.13 9.50 -27.96
CA PHE A 195 14.98 10.24 -27.01
C PHE A 195 16.45 9.81 -27.08
N HIS A 196 16.73 8.53 -27.33
CA HIS A 196 18.08 8.00 -27.51
C HIS A 196 18.56 7.96 -28.96
N GLY A 197 17.87 8.66 -29.88
CA GLY A 197 18.27 8.71 -31.31
C GLY A 197 18.34 7.33 -31.98
N GLY A 198 17.47 6.40 -31.61
CA GLY A 198 17.42 5.03 -32.12
C GLY A 198 18.41 4.06 -31.44
N ASN A 199 19.18 4.50 -30.46
CA ASN A 199 20.13 3.64 -29.73
C ASN A 199 19.45 2.61 -28.85
N ARG A 200 19.24 1.40 -29.40
CA ARG A 200 18.53 0.30 -28.76
C ARG A 200 19.15 -0.17 -27.43
N THR A 201 20.46 -0.04 -27.28
CA THR A 201 21.15 -0.46 -26.04
C THR A 201 20.87 0.51 -24.90
N ARG A 202 20.92 1.82 -25.15
CA ARG A 202 20.58 2.85 -24.15
C ARG A 202 19.10 2.85 -23.80
N ALA A 203 18.25 2.74 -24.82
CA ALA A 203 16.80 2.64 -24.62
C ALA A 203 16.40 1.41 -23.80
N ALA A 204 16.97 0.23 -24.07
CA ALA A 204 16.70 -0.98 -23.29
C ALA A 204 17.11 -0.83 -21.82
N LYS A 205 18.25 -0.20 -21.55
CA LYS A 205 18.73 0.08 -20.18
C LYS A 205 17.78 1.01 -19.44
N GLU A 206 17.28 2.07 -20.07
CA GLU A 206 16.32 3.00 -19.47
C GLU A 206 14.97 2.35 -19.22
N LEU A 207 14.50 1.49 -20.14
CA LEU A 207 13.27 0.74 -20.01
C LEU A 207 13.36 -0.45 -19.03
N GLY A 208 14.53 -0.74 -18.47
CA GLY A 208 14.73 -1.85 -17.53
C GLY A 208 14.57 -3.24 -18.17
N ILE A 209 14.71 -3.37 -19.50
CA ILE A 209 14.54 -4.64 -20.22
C ILE A 209 15.82 -5.03 -20.98
N SER A 210 15.91 -6.30 -21.38
CA SER A 210 17.04 -6.75 -22.20
C SER A 210 16.97 -6.15 -23.62
N ARG A 211 18.13 -5.96 -24.26
CA ARG A 211 18.18 -5.50 -25.66
C ARG A 211 17.42 -6.44 -26.60
N ALA A 212 17.46 -7.75 -26.35
CA ALA A 212 16.72 -8.74 -27.12
C ALA A 212 15.22 -8.57 -26.98
N THR A 213 14.74 -8.35 -25.75
CA THR A 213 13.32 -8.07 -25.46
C THR A 213 12.86 -6.80 -26.18
N LEU A 214 13.66 -5.73 -26.15
CA LEU A 214 13.34 -4.48 -26.85
C LEU A 214 13.22 -4.69 -28.36
N ILE A 215 14.16 -5.44 -29.00
CA ILE A 215 14.10 -5.73 -30.41
C ILE A 215 12.85 -6.50 -30.80
N ASN A 216 12.45 -7.48 -29.99
CA ASN A 216 11.22 -8.25 -30.22
C ASN A 216 9.97 -7.35 -30.11
N LYS A 217 9.94 -6.44 -29.14
CA LYS A 217 8.82 -5.49 -28.97
C LYS A 217 8.77 -4.47 -30.12
N ILE A 218 9.90 -3.95 -30.59
CA ILE A 218 9.98 -3.08 -31.77
C ILE A 218 9.35 -3.77 -32.99
N LYS A 219 9.69 -5.05 -33.23
CA LYS A 219 9.11 -5.82 -34.33
C LYS A 219 7.63 -6.08 -34.15
N ALA A 220 7.21 -6.45 -32.92
CA ALA A 220 5.81 -6.73 -32.61
C ALA A 220 4.90 -5.51 -32.75
N TYR A 221 5.41 -4.31 -32.45
CA TYR A 221 4.66 -3.05 -32.55
C TYR A 221 4.88 -2.30 -33.87
N GLY A 222 5.71 -2.83 -34.81
CA GLY A 222 5.96 -2.21 -36.11
C GLY A 222 6.63 -0.82 -36.01
N LEU A 223 7.51 -0.63 -35.02
CA LEU A 223 8.18 0.65 -34.79
C LEU A 223 9.44 0.73 -35.70
N ASP A 224 9.33 1.48 -36.79
CA ASP A 224 10.46 1.82 -37.68
C ASP A 224 11.08 3.14 -37.19
N ILE A 225 12.17 3.03 -36.39
CA ILE A 225 12.99 4.15 -35.89
C ILE A 225 14.48 3.80 -36.04
#